data_a3f480e17c4834ea822a51a880ed94e3
#
_entry.id   a3f480e17c4834ea822a51a880ed94e3
#
_cell.length_a   1.000
_cell.length_b   1.000
_cell.length_c   1.000
_cell.angle_alpha   90.00
_cell.angle_beta   90.00
_cell.angle_gamma   90.00
#
_symmetry.space_group_name_H-M   'P 1'
#
loop_
_entity.id
_entity.type
_entity.pdbx_description
1 polymer ?
#
loop_
_entity_poly.entity_id
_entity_poly.type
_entity_poly.pdbx_seq_one_letter_code
_entity_poly.pdbx_strand_id
1 'polypeptide(L)'
;GTASVLRRYGIESKIVDKISVRMDSNPDDPITTYHAEGSVGKNVVQLIEEGAIDLILNTPNSRGSRSDGYAIRSAAIAADLPQFTTMTEFSAVLMAIEAVRNNDYQIMSIQDHSQQLFELESRE
;
A
#
# COMPACT_ATOMS: atom_id res chain seq x y z
N GLY A 1 -8.79 -15.20 1.46
CA GLY A 1 -8.15 -13.90 1.73
C GLY A 1 -8.25 -12.94 0.53
N THR A 2 -7.55 -11.83 0.58
CA THR A 2 -7.59 -10.77 -0.43
C THR A 2 -7.32 -11.28 -1.85
N ALA A 3 -6.32 -12.13 -2.04
CA ALA A 3 -5.98 -12.72 -3.33
C ALA A 3 -7.14 -13.52 -3.96
N SER A 4 -7.89 -14.26 -3.14
CA SER A 4 -9.07 -15.01 -3.60
C SER A 4 -10.18 -14.08 -4.11
N VAL A 5 -10.38 -12.93 -3.45
CA VAL A 5 -11.36 -11.93 -3.86
C VAL A 5 -10.94 -11.27 -5.16
N LEU A 6 -9.69 -10.82 -5.26
CA LEU A 6 -9.15 -10.20 -6.48
C LEU A 6 -9.29 -11.11 -7.71
N ARG A 7 -8.96 -12.39 -7.56
CA ARG A 7 -9.09 -13.38 -8.65
C ARG A 7 -10.54 -13.57 -9.12
N ARG A 8 -11.54 -13.48 -8.22
CA ARG A 8 -12.96 -13.53 -8.61
C ARG A 8 -13.36 -12.37 -9.51
N TYR A 9 -12.69 -11.21 -9.37
CA TYR A 9 -12.88 -10.05 -10.23
C TYR A 9 -11.95 -10.02 -11.44
N GLY A 10 -11.28 -11.13 -11.75
CA GLY A 10 -10.37 -11.23 -12.90
C GLY A 10 -9.02 -10.53 -12.71
N ILE A 11 -8.70 -10.11 -11.48
CA ILE A 11 -7.41 -9.47 -11.17
C ILE A 11 -6.42 -10.56 -10.81
N GLU A 12 -5.39 -10.72 -11.62
CA GLU A 12 -4.28 -11.62 -11.34
C GLU A 12 -3.55 -11.19 -10.08
N SER A 13 -3.31 -12.11 -9.17
CA SER A 13 -2.68 -11.82 -7.89
C SER A 13 -1.77 -12.95 -7.44
N LYS A 14 -0.61 -12.60 -6.91
CA LYS A 14 0.34 -13.53 -6.29
C LYS A 14 0.10 -13.60 -4.79
N ILE A 15 0.26 -14.78 -4.21
CA ILE A 15 0.19 -14.98 -2.77
C ILE A 15 1.62 -14.87 -2.24
N VAL A 16 1.80 -14.10 -1.17
CA VAL A 16 3.07 -13.96 -0.47
C VAL A 16 2.99 -14.64 0.89
N ASP A 17 4.13 -15.02 1.42
CA ASP A 17 4.24 -15.62 2.74
C ASP A 17 3.93 -14.60 3.83
N LYS A 18 3.43 -15.09 4.97
CA LYS A 18 3.18 -14.25 6.13
C LYS A 18 4.45 -14.04 6.93
N ILE A 19 4.61 -12.81 7.41
CA ILE A 19 5.60 -12.49 8.42
C ILE A 19 4.96 -12.78 9.77
N SER A 20 5.67 -13.46 10.66
CA SER A 20 5.28 -13.54 12.07
C SER A 20 6.46 -13.09 12.92
N VAL A 21 6.28 -11.98 13.59
CA VAL A 21 7.19 -11.51 14.64
C VAL A 21 6.57 -11.99 15.97
N ARG A 22 7.25 -12.85 16.70
CA ARG A 22 6.83 -13.21 18.06
C ARG A 22 6.93 -11.98 18.95
N MET A 23 5.86 -11.66 19.69
CA MET A 23 5.81 -10.48 20.59
C MET A 23 6.82 -10.55 21.75
N ASP A 24 7.38 -11.71 22.02
CA ASP A 24 8.33 -11.98 23.12
C ASP A 24 9.75 -12.21 22.63
N SER A 25 10.04 -11.94 21.36
CA SER A 25 11.36 -12.17 20.77
C SER A 25 12.28 -10.99 21.00
N ASN A 26 13.55 -11.28 21.28
CA ASN A 26 14.65 -10.34 21.25
C ASN A 26 14.66 -9.63 19.88
N PRO A 27 14.99 -8.31 19.79
CA PRO A 27 15.13 -7.60 18.51
C PRO A 27 16.06 -8.29 17.50
N ASP A 28 16.97 -9.15 18.00
CA ASP A 28 17.92 -9.90 17.18
C ASP A 28 17.38 -11.27 16.71
N ASP A 29 16.16 -11.67 17.09
CA ASP A 29 15.57 -12.92 16.63
C ASP A 29 15.19 -12.84 15.15
N PRO A 30 15.51 -13.86 14.34
CA PRO A 30 15.18 -13.87 12.93
C PRO A 30 13.67 -13.82 12.71
N ILE A 31 13.23 -12.99 11.79
CA ILE A 31 11.83 -12.92 11.34
C ILE A 31 11.40 -14.30 10.84
N THR A 32 10.43 -14.91 11.51
CA THR A 32 9.91 -16.21 11.09
C THR A 32 8.93 -16.02 9.94
N THR A 33 9.19 -16.67 8.81
CA THR A 33 8.31 -16.67 7.65
C THR A 33 7.43 -17.92 7.67
N TYR A 34 6.11 -17.76 7.53
CA TYR A 34 5.17 -18.86 7.35
C TYR A 34 4.82 -18.99 5.88
N HIS A 35 5.17 -20.12 5.28
CA HIS A 35 4.83 -20.41 3.89
C HIS A 35 3.32 -20.63 3.73
N ALA A 36 2.71 -19.83 2.87
CA ALA A 36 1.32 -19.99 2.49
C ALA A 36 1.23 -20.92 1.27
N GLU A 37 0.23 -21.79 1.24
CA GLU A 37 0.00 -22.66 0.08
C GLU A 37 -0.19 -21.82 -1.21
N GLY A 38 0.60 -22.14 -2.23
CA GLY A 38 0.61 -21.44 -3.50
C GLY A 38 1.27 -20.04 -3.45
N SER A 39 2.07 -19.76 -2.43
CA SER A 39 2.84 -18.52 -2.35
C SER A 39 4.04 -18.52 -3.31
N VAL A 40 4.59 -17.33 -3.53
CA VAL A 40 5.83 -17.17 -4.31
C VAL A 40 7.10 -17.54 -3.51
N GLY A 41 6.96 -18.06 -2.28
CA GLY A 41 8.06 -18.46 -1.42
C GLY A 41 8.82 -17.27 -0.79
N LYS A 42 8.24 -16.08 -0.81
CA LYS A 42 8.79 -14.86 -0.22
C LYS A 42 7.73 -14.12 0.56
N ASN A 43 8.13 -13.45 1.62
CA ASN A 43 7.27 -12.52 2.34
C ASN A 43 7.36 -11.11 1.73
N VAL A 44 6.47 -10.22 2.14
CA VAL A 44 6.39 -8.86 1.59
C VAL A 44 7.63 -8.02 1.88
N VAL A 45 8.31 -8.20 3.03
CA VAL A 45 9.53 -7.46 3.37
C VAL A 45 10.66 -7.84 2.41
N GLN A 46 10.83 -9.13 2.13
CA GLN A 46 11.82 -9.59 1.15
C GLN A 46 11.56 -9.02 -0.25
N LEU A 47 10.29 -8.93 -0.66
CA LEU A 47 9.94 -8.34 -1.96
C LEU A 47 10.20 -6.83 -2.01
N ILE A 48 10.03 -6.12 -0.89
CA ILE A 48 10.38 -4.70 -0.76
C ILE A 48 11.90 -4.52 -0.89
N GLU A 49 12.68 -5.29 -0.15
CA GLU A 49 14.14 -5.25 -0.16
C GLU A 49 14.74 -5.56 -1.54
N GLU A 50 14.08 -6.41 -2.32
CA GLU A 50 14.46 -6.75 -3.69
C GLU A 50 14.03 -5.68 -4.73
N GLY A 51 13.31 -4.64 -4.31
CA GLY A 51 12.78 -3.62 -5.21
C GLY A 51 11.67 -4.12 -6.15
N ALA A 52 10.95 -5.17 -5.73
CA ALA A 52 9.87 -5.77 -6.53
C ALA A 52 8.49 -5.15 -6.26
N ILE A 53 8.42 -4.13 -5.42
CA ILE A 53 7.19 -3.44 -5.00
C ILE A 53 7.33 -1.96 -5.31
N ASP A 54 6.33 -1.37 -5.97
CA ASP A 54 6.29 0.06 -6.29
C ASP A 54 5.39 0.86 -5.34
N LEU A 55 4.41 0.19 -4.70
CA LEU A 55 3.42 0.84 -3.84
C LEU A 55 2.83 -0.17 -2.86
N ILE A 56 2.51 0.27 -1.65
CA ILE A 56 1.92 -0.55 -0.60
C ILE A 56 0.57 0.00 -0.16
N LEU A 57 -0.46 -0.86 -0.23
CA LEU A 57 -1.73 -0.65 0.45
C LEU A 57 -1.86 -1.65 1.59
N ASN A 58 -1.74 -1.18 2.81
CA ASN A 58 -1.88 -2.01 4.01
C ASN A 58 -2.92 -1.40 4.96
N THR A 59 -4.14 -1.90 4.91
CA THR A 59 -5.22 -1.50 5.81
C THR A 59 -5.12 -2.29 7.12
N PRO A 60 -4.58 -1.70 8.20
CA PRO A 60 -4.37 -2.44 9.44
C PRO A 60 -5.71 -2.81 10.09
N ASN A 61 -5.89 -4.07 10.42
CA ASN A 61 -7.01 -4.54 11.21
C ASN A 61 -6.65 -4.42 12.69
N SER A 62 -7.46 -3.71 13.49
CA SER A 62 -7.20 -3.42 14.91
C SER A 62 -7.12 -4.67 15.82
N ARG A 63 -7.39 -5.86 15.30
CA ARG A 63 -7.49 -7.12 16.04
C ARG A 63 -6.42 -8.18 15.77
N GLY A 64 -5.43 -7.91 14.92
CA GLY A 64 -4.40 -8.90 14.57
C GLY A 64 -3.01 -8.30 14.42
N SER A 65 -2.02 -9.02 14.90
CA SER A 65 -0.56 -8.83 14.81
C SER A 65 -0.08 -7.38 14.51
N ARG A 66 0.13 -6.61 15.57
CA ARG A 66 0.85 -5.32 15.49
C ARG A 66 2.24 -5.46 14.83
N SER A 67 2.78 -6.67 14.84
CA SER A 67 4.13 -7.00 14.38
C SER A 67 4.28 -6.92 12.85
N ASP A 68 3.37 -7.54 12.10
CA ASP A 68 3.48 -7.58 10.63
C ASP A 68 3.38 -6.19 10.02
N GLY A 69 2.41 -5.40 10.49
CA GLY A 69 2.24 -4.02 10.04
C GLY A 69 3.41 -3.11 10.37
N TYR A 70 4.13 -3.36 11.47
CA TYR A 70 5.34 -2.61 11.82
C TYR A 70 6.49 -2.97 10.88
N ALA A 71 6.75 -4.24 10.65
CA ALA A 71 7.81 -4.71 9.76
C ALA A 71 7.62 -4.20 8.32
N ILE A 72 6.38 -4.27 7.81
CA ILE A 72 6.03 -3.74 6.49
C ILE A 72 6.29 -2.24 6.39
N ARG A 73 5.84 -1.45 7.39
CA ARG A 73 6.05 0.00 7.39
C ARG A 73 7.53 0.38 7.47
N SER A 74 8.28 -0.30 8.34
CA SER A 74 9.72 -0.04 8.46
C SER A 74 10.47 -0.34 7.18
N ALA A 75 10.16 -1.45 6.51
CA ALA A 75 10.74 -1.80 5.23
C ALA A 75 10.33 -0.81 4.12
N ALA A 76 9.07 -0.40 4.08
CA ALA A 76 8.57 0.59 3.13
C ALA A 76 9.28 1.94 3.28
N ILE A 77 9.45 2.43 4.51
CA ILE A 77 10.17 3.68 4.80
C ILE A 77 11.65 3.56 4.38
N ALA A 78 12.29 2.45 4.71
CA ALA A 78 13.69 2.23 4.35
C ALA A 78 13.92 2.17 2.83
N ALA A 79 12.93 1.71 2.08
CA ALA A 79 12.95 1.62 0.62
C ALA A 79 12.35 2.84 -0.10
N ASP A 80 11.95 3.88 0.64
CA ASP A 80 11.28 5.09 0.13
C ASP A 80 10.03 4.77 -0.72
N LEU A 81 9.25 3.78 -0.29
CA LEU A 81 8.04 3.33 -1.00
C LEU A 81 6.79 4.08 -0.52
N PRO A 82 5.93 4.53 -1.46
CA PRO A 82 4.62 5.07 -1.13
C PRO A 82 3.77 4.03 -0.39
N GLN A 83 3.22 4.42 0.76
CA GLN A 83 2.38 3.55 1.57
C GLN A 83 1.07 4.23 1.95
N PHE A 84 -0.03 3.51 1.76
CA PHE A 84 -1.38 3.96 2.10
C PHE A 84 -2.02 3.00 3.10
N THR A 85 -2.76 3.55 4.05
CA THR A 85 -3.35 2.79 5.14
C THR A 85 -4.87 2.77 5.10
N THR A 86 -5.48 3.56 4.25
CA THR A 86 -6.93 3.62 4.06
C THR A 86 -7.34 3.43 2.60
N MET A 87 -8.53 2.88 2.39
CA MET A 87 -9.10 2.74 1.05
C MET A 87 -9.40 4.08 0.39
N THR A 88 -9.72 5.11 1.19
CA THR A 88 -9.98 6.46 0.69
C THR A 88 -8.73 7.10 0.09
N GLU A 89 -7.60 7.03 0.81
CA GLU A 89 -6.30 7.47 0.29
C GLU A 89 -5.93 6.72 -0.99
N PHE A 90 -6.10 5.41 -0.99
CA PHE A 90 -5.77 4.58 -2.14
C PHE A 90 -6.63 4.90 -3.36
N SER A 91 -7.93 5.18 -3.17
CA SER A 91 -8.82 5.61 -4.27
C SER A 91 -8.35 6.93 -4.88
N ALA A 92 -7.95 7.89 -4.07
CA ALA A 92 -7.41 9.17 -4.56
C ALA A 92 -6.11 8.97 -5.35
N VAL A 93 -5.24 8.07 -4.90
CA VAL A 93 -3.99 7.72 -5.60
C VAL A 93 -4.27 7.06 -6.94
N LEU A 94 -5.25 6.16 -7.03
CA LEU A 94 -5.62 5.54 -8.31
C LEU A 94 -6.12 6.59 -9.31
N MET A 95 -6.96 7.54 -8.87
CA MET A 95 -7.40 8.65 -9.71
C MET A 95 -6.23 9.54 -10.18
N ALA A 96 -5.28 9.81 -9.29
CA ALA A 96 -4.08 10.57 -9.63
C ALA A 96 -3.20 9.84 -10.67
N ILE A 97 -2.99 8.53 -10.50
CA ILE A 97 -2.25 7.70 -11.46
C ILE A 97 -2.94 7.71 -12.83
N GLU A 98 -4.26 7.61 -12.86
CA GLU A 98 -5.04 7.66 -14.10
C GLU A 98 -4.92 9.02 -14.78
N ALA A 99 -5.06 10.13 -14.04
CA ALA A 99 -4.88 11.48 -14.55
C ALA A 99 -3.49 11.70 -15.14
N VAL A 100 -2.44 11.24 -14.47
CA VAL A 100 -1.06 11.33 -14.97
C VAL A 100 -0.88 10.52 -16.24
N ARG A 101 -1.40 9.30 -16.30
CA ARG A 101 -1.31 8.45 -17.51
C ARG A 101 -2.03 9.04 -18.72
N ASN A 102 -3.14 9.73 -18.49
CA ASN A 102 -3.95 10.35 -19.53
C ASN A 102 -3.48 11.78 -19.89
N ASN A 103 -2.44 12.30 -19.23
CA ASN A 103 -2.03 13.70 -19.32
C ASN A 103 -3.15 14.70 -18.94
N ASP A 104 -4.07 14.27 -18.08
CA ASP A 104 -5.24 15.04 -17.64
C ASP A 104 -4.98 15.62 -16.24
N TYR A 105 -3.91 16.40 -16.13
CA TYR A 105 -3.58 17.13 -14.91
C TYR A 105 -3.03 18.51 -15.24
N GLN A 106 -3.28 19.46 -14.35
CA GLN A 106 -2.75 20.80 -14.45
C GLN A 106 -1.94 21.13 -13.19
N ILE A 107 -0.81 21.78 -13.41
CA ILE A 107 0.00 22.32 -12.30
C ILE A 107 -0.41 23.76 -12.14
N MET A 108 -0.92 24.11 -10.96
CA MET A 108 -1.31 25.49 -10.63
C MET A 108 -0.90 25.83 -9.21
N SER A 109 -0.85 27.13 -8.90
CA SER A 109 -0.60 27.59 -7.54
C SER A 109 -1.81 27.30 -6.64
N ILE A 110 -1.58 27.22 -5.31
CA ILE A 110 -2.67 27.07 -4.34
C ILE A 110 -3.65 28.25 -4.43
N GLN A 111 -3.15 29.45 -4.71
CA GLN A 111 -3.94 30.66 -4.87
C GLN A 111 -4.88 30.56 -6.07
N ASP A 112 -4.37 30.14 -7.23
CA ASP A 112 -5.18 29.97 -8.44
C ASP A 112 -6.23 28.88 -8.26
N HIS A 113 -5.87 27.78 -7.61
CA HIS A 113 -6.81 26.69 -7.29
C HIS A 113 -7.95 27.19 -6.38
N SER A 114 -7.63 27.97 -5.33
CA SER A 114 -8.63 28.54 -4.44
C SER A 114 -9.56 29.51 -5.16
N GLN A 115 -9.03 30.32 -6.08
CA GLN A 115 -9.84 31.23 -6.87
C GLN A 115 -10.79 30.48 -7.81
N GLN A 116 -10.34 29.43 -8.47
CA GLN A 116 -11.22 28.60 -9.30
C GLN A 116 -12.35 27.96 -8.51
N LEU A 117 -12.07 27.43 -7.32
CA LEU A 117 -13.11 26.89 -6.45
C LEU A 117 -14.17 27.93 -6.08
N PHE A 118 -13.74 29.13 -5.70
CA PHE A 118 -14.65 30.23 -5.36
C PHE A 118 -15.54 30.65 -6.55
N GLU A 119 -14.97 30.67 -7.76
CA GLU A 119 -15.72 30.99 -8.97
C GLU A 119 -16.76 29.90 -9.34
N LEU A 120 -16.46 28.63 -9.07
CA LEU A 120 -17.38 27.50 -9.28
C LEU A 120 -18.55 27.55 -8.29
N GLU A 121 -18.28 27.77 -7.00
CA GLU A 121 -19.30 27.87 -5.94
C GLU A 121 -20.22 29.11 -6.13
N SER A 122 -19.71 30.18 -6.73
CA SER A 122 -20.52 31.38 -6.98
C SER A 122 -21.44 31.29 -8.20
N ARG A 123 -21.40 30.23 -8.96
CA ARG A 123 -22.24 29.95 -10.13
C ARG A 123 -23.44 29.05 -9.85
N GLU A 124 -23.52 28.46 -8.66
CA GLU A 124 -24.66 27.70 -8.17
C GLU A 124 -25.63 28.58 -7.37
#